data_53ce746cce037b2fa4593502275d65a6
#
_entry.id   53ce746cce037b2fa4593502275d65a6
#
_cell.length_a   1.000
_cell.length_b   1.000
_cell.length_c   1.000
_cell.angle_alpha   90.00
_cell.angle_beta   90.00
_cell.angle_gamma   90.00
#
_symmetry.space_group_name_H-M   'P 1'
#
loop_
_entity.id
_entity.type
_entity.pdbx_description
1 polymer ?
#
loop_
_entity_poly.entity_id
_entity_poly.type
_entity_poly.pdbx_seq_one_letter_code
_entity_poly.pdbx_strand_id
1 'polypeptide(L)'
;MLRLRFSQRALRFNFPARTSRGALAEHVAWYLHLTDTDHPAIVGVGEAAPLAGLSPDFGPDFPAAVTQLCTRFNAGALAAFAAADAPAFVGADYPSLIFALETAALDLAAGGRRQLYFNAFSQGTATLPINGLVWMGDAMFMREQIQEKLAAGYSCLKLKIGSLDFATELALLAEIRAVADPATLLLRVDANGAFTPADALAKLNQLAAFHIHSIEQPLAAGQPQALAALVRASPVPIALDEELIGVHDPAQQAALLDVVRPAYIVLKPTLLGGHAATRRWIALAEARDINWWITSALESNIGLNAVAQLTGEYDVQGFAQGLGTGQLYHNNLTAPLHIAAGQLRYDPAGTWELP
;
A
#
# COMPACT_ATOMS: atom_id res chain seq x y z
N MET A 1 27.75 16.57 -9.12
CA MET A 1 27.49 16.35 -7.66
C MET A 1 25.98 16.30 -7.40
N LEU A 2 25.54 15.40 -6.53
CA LEU A 2 24.11 15.24 -6.21
C LEU A 2 23.63 16.28 -5.19
N ARG A 3 22.39 16.74 -5.36
CA ARG A 3 21.68 17.66 -4.47
C ARG A 3 20.29 17.11 -4.20
N LEU A 4 19.88 17.18 -2.93
CA LEU A 4 18.57 16.77 -2.45
C LEU A 4 17.82 17.98 -1.89
N ARG A 5 16.60 18.18 -2.36
CA ARG A 5 15.64 19.17 -1.82
C ARG A 5 14.29 18.52 -1.62
N PHE A 6 13.38 19.19 -0.96
CA PHE A 6 12.01 18.71 -0.81
C PHE A 6 10.97 19.79 -1.07
N SER A 7 9.77 19.36 -1.38
CA SER A 7 8.53 20.11 -1.39
C SER A 7 7.45 19.31 -0.66
N GLN A 8 6.29 19.93 -0.39
CA GLN A 8 5.17 19.23 0.25
C GLN A 8 3.85 19.66 -0.37
N ARG A 9 2.85 18.77 -0.29
CA ARG A 9 1.46 19.05 -0.71
C ARG A 9 0.49 18.42 0.29
N ALA A 10 -0.51 19.18 0.73
CA ALA A 10 -1.65 18.63 1.44
C ALA A 10 -2.63 18.07 0.40
N LEU A 11 -2.76 16.75 0.37
CA LEU A 11 -3.72 16.03 -0.45
C LEU A 11 -5.06 16.02 0.28
N ARG A 12 -6.15 16.37 -0.41
CA ARG A 12 -7.49 16.46 0.15
C ARG A 12 -8.36 15.36 -0.40
N PHE A 13 -8.95 14.57 0.49
CA PHE A 13 -9.83 13.49 0.10
C PHE A 13 -11.13 14.01 -0.54
N ASN A 14 -11.67 13.26 -1.49
CA ASN A 14 -12.98 13.53 -2.12
C ASN A 14 -14.14 13.32 -1.11
N PHE A 15 -13.91 12.55 -0.06
CA PHE A 15 -14.83 12.27 1.04
C PHE A 15 -14.02 12.05 2.32
N PRO A 16 -14.58 12.19 3.52
CA PRO A 16 -13.88 11.85 4.75
C PRO A 16 -13.46 10.38 4.75
N ALA A 17 -12.18 10.11 4.52
CA ALA A 17 -11.64 8.75 4.46
C ALA A 17 -11.64 8.13 5.86
N ARG A 18 -12.67 7.36 6.18
CA ARG A 18 -12.81 6.70 7.48
C ARG A 18 -11.96 5.44 7.52
N THR A 19 -11.08 5.42 8.49
CA THR A 19 -10.25 4.26 8.84
C THR A 19 -10.62 3.77 10.23
N SER A 20 -10.11 2.60 10.63
CA SER A 20 -10.23 2.13 12.03
C SER A 20 -9.63 3.09 13.07
N ARG A 21 -8.82 4.06 12.63
CA ARG A 21 -8.10 5.04 13.48
C ARG A 21 -8.69 6.45 13.43
N GLY A 22 -9.82 6.63 12.74
CA GLY A 22 -10.48 7.93 12.58
C GLY A 22 -10.70 8.33 11.13
N ALA A 23 -11.30 9.49 10.92
CA ALA A 23 -11.54 10.05 9.60
C ALA A 23 -10.41 11.00 9.21
N LEU A 24 -9.87 10.82 8.01
CA LEU A 24 -8.86 11.69 7.42
C LEU A 24 -9.54 12.62 6.41
N ALA A 25 -9.36 13.92 6.55
CA ALA A 25 -9.78 14.93 5.56
C ALA A 25 -8.63 15.29 4.61
N GLU A 26 -7.42 15.30 5.15
CA GLU A 26 -6.19 15.63 4.43
C GLU A 26 -5.08 14.63 4.75
N HIS A 27 -4.14 14.50 3.82
CA HIS A 27 -2.92 13.71 3.97
C HIS A 27 -1.74 14.48 3.38
N VAL A 28 -0.65 14.66 4.14
CA VAL A 28 0.50 15.43 3.66
C VAL A 28 1.50 14.51 2.98
N ALA A 29 1.75 14.77 1.70
CA ALA A 29 2.81 14.14 0.93
C ALA A 29 4.06 15.05 0.90
N TRP A 30 5.23 14.47 1.09
CA TRP A 30 6.54 15.11 1.03
C TRP A 30 7.30 14.54 -0.16
N TYR A 31 7.73 15.40 -1.08
CA TYR A 31 8.44 14.98 -2.28
C TYR A 31 9.91 15.29 -2.17
N LEU A 32 10.75 14.27 -2.30
CA LEU A 32 12.20 14.41 -2.41
C LEU A 32 12.57 14.61 -3.88
N HIS A 33 13.35 15.64 -4.16
CA HIS A 33 13.86 15.95 -5.50
C HIS A 33 15.37 15.78 -5.51
N LEU A 34 15.83 14.77 -6.20
CA LEU A 34 17.26 14.44 -6.35
C LEU A 34 17.74 14.90 -7.73
N THR A 35 18.79 15.70 -7.75
CA THR A 35 19.38 16.25 -9.00
C THR A 35 20.87 16.05 -9.02
N ASP A 36 21.43 15.88 -10.22
CA ASP A 36 22.86 16.04 -10.45
C ASP A 36 23.14 17.47 -10.92
N THR A 37 24.07 18.15 -10.27
CA THR A 37 24.47 19.53 -10.63
C THR A 37 25.00 19.65 -12.06
N ASP A 38 25.54 18.57 -12.60
CA ASP A 38 26.06 18.54 -13.96
C ASP A 38 24.94 18.34 -15.00
N HIS A 39 23.79 17.84 -14.56
CA HIS A 39 22.58 17.63 -15.36
C HIS A 39 21.32 18.14 -14.65
N PRO A 40 21.22 19.44 -14.33
CA PRO A 40 20.19 19.97 -13.43
C PRO A 40 18.75 19.89 -13.99
N ALA A 41 18.61 19.64 -15.28
CA ALA A 41 17.30 19.42 -15.91
C ALA A 41 16.70 18.04 -15.60
N ILE A 42 17.53 17.08 -15.18
CA ILE A 42 17.08 15.73 -14.81
C ILE A 42 16.84 15.71 -13.30
N VAL A 43 15.58 15.48 -12.92
CA VAL A 43 15.17 15.46 -11.51
C VAL A 43 14.51 14.12 -11.20
N GLY A 44 15.13 13.34 -10.33
CA GLY A 44 14.50 12.17 -9.73
C GLY A 44 13.57 12.59 -8.61
N VAL A 45 12.35 12.08 -8.59
CA VAL A 45 11.33 12.42 -7.58
C VAL A 45 10.86 11.17 -6.86
N GLY A 46 10.81 11.24 -5.54
CA GLY A 46 10.20 10.23 -4.68
C GLY A 46 9.29 10.86 -3.64
N GLU A 47 8.34 10.11 -3.13
CA GLU A 47 7.33 10.56 -2.19
C GLU A 47 7.45 9.86 -0.86
N ALA A 48 7.46 10.63 0.24
CA ALA A 48 7.23 10.16 1.59
C ALA A 48 5.87 10.67 2.07
N ALA A 49 4.98 9.75 2.41
CA ALA A 49 3.62 10.07 2.83
C ALA A 49 3.26 9.25 4.08
N PRO A 50 3.86 9.55 5.25
CA PRO A 50 3.58 8.82 6.47
C PRO A 50 2.13 9.01 6.89
N LEU A 51 1.43 7.92 7.16
CA LEU A 51 0.00 7.89 7.44
C LEU A 51 -0.28 7.92 8.95
N ALA A 52 -1.13 8.86 9.36
CA ALA A 52 -1.51 9.05 10.76
C ALA A 52 -2.02 7.75 11.40
N GLY A 53 -1.46 7.41 12.57
CA GLY A 53 -1.83 6.23 13.35
C GLY A 53 -1.39 4.88 12.76
N LEU A 54 -0.66 4.87 11.64
CA LEU A 54 -0.18 3.65 11.00
C LEU A 54 1.33 3.66 10.75
N SER A 55 1.85 4.73 10.14
CA SER A 55 3.28 4.82 9.81
C SER A 55 4.12 5.04 11.07
N PRO A 56 5.19 4.27 11.27
CA PRO A 56 6.07 4.43 12.43
C PRO A 56 6.71 5.82 12.51
N ASP A 57 6.98 6.41 11.35
CA ASP A 57 7.60 7.72 11.18
C ASP A 57 6.59 8.89 11.13
N PHE A 58 5.29 8.64 11.30
CA PHE A 58 4.31 9.71 11.43
C PHE A 58 4.42 10.41 12.78
N GLY A 59 4.67 11.72 12.78
CA GLY A 59 4.73 12.50 14.01
C GLY A 59 5.12 13.96 13.79
N PRO A 60 5.10 14.77 14.87
CA PRO A 60 5.42 16.19 14.79
C PRO A 60 6.89 16.45 14.39
N ASP A 61 7.77 15.48 14.58
CA ASP A 61 9.20 15.59 14.25
C ASP A 61 9.51 15.26 12.79
N PHE A 62 8.56 14.71 12.03
CA PHE A 62 8.78 14.30 10.65
C PHE A 62 9.25 15.45 9.74
N PRO A 63 8.70 16.69 9.81
CA PRO A 63 9.21 17.83 9.02
C PRO A 63 10.69 18.15 9.31
N ALA A 64 11.10 18.02 10.56
CA ALA A 64 12.49 18.22 10.95
C ALA A 64 13.38 17.08 10.40
N ALA A 65 12.91 15.84 10.42
CA ALA A 65 13.63 14.69 9.86
C ALA A 65 13.88 14.85 8.36
N VAL A 66 12.87 15.29 7.58
CA VAL A 66 13.03 15.59 6.15
C VAL A 66 14.08 16.67 5.91
N THR A 67 14.02 17.75 6.69
CA THR A 67 14.99 18.86 6.60
C THR A 67 16.41 18.39 6.93
N GLN A 68 16.58 17.60 7.98
CA GLN A 68 17.87 17.04 8.41
C GLN A 68 18.42 16.06 7.35
N LEU A 69 17.55 15.23 6.75
CA LEU A 69 17.93 14.33 5.67
C LEU A 69 18.54 15.11 4.50
N CYS A 70 17.85 16.15 4.01
CA CYS A 70 18.34 16.99 2.92
C CYS A 70 19.64 17.71 3.28
N THR A 71 19.75 18.23 4.49
CA THR A 71 20.95 18.92 4.99
C THR A 71 22.15 17.97 5.02
N ARG A 72 21.98 16.78 5.60
CA ARG A 72 23.02 15.74 5.69
C ARG A 72 23.45 15.25 4.31
N PHE A 73 22.46 15.00 3.41
CA PHE A 73 22.74 14.57 2.04
C PHE A 73 23.60 15.59 1.31
N ASN A 74 23.24 16.86 1.39
CA ASN A 74 23.94 17.94 0.69
C ASN A 74 25.33 18.22 1.30
N ALA A 75 25.51 18.06 2.61
CA ALA A 75 26.80 18.20 3.28
C ALA A 75 27.79 17.08 2.91
N GLY A 76 27.29 15.89 2.56
CA GLY A 76 28.10 14.76 2.11
C GLY A 76 28.74 14.95 0.74
N ALA A 77 28.35 15.96 -0.03
CA ALA A 77 28.88 16.28 -1.37
C ALA A 77 29.04 15.04 -2.27
N LEU A 78 28.01 14.19 -2.29
CA LEU A 78 28.04 12.89 -2.96
C LEU A 78 28.15 13.07 -4.49
N ALA A 79 29.05 12.34 -5.12
CA ALA A 79 29.18 12.28 -6.58
C ALA A 79 28.20 11.26 -7.18
N ALA A 80 27.85 10.22 -6.42
CA ALA A 80 26.89 9.18 -6.80
C ALA A 80 26.08 8.72 -5.58
N PHE A 81 24.88 8.23 -5.80
CA PHE A 81 24.02 7.62 -4.79
C PHE A 81 23.13 6.58 -5.48
N ALA A 82 23.18 5.35 -5.04
CA ALA A 82 22.32 4.30 -5.54
C ALA A 82 21.08 4.13 -4.62
N ALA A 83 19.98 3.65 -5.16
CA ALA A 83 18.77 3.37 -4.36
C ALA A 83 19.08 2.41 -3.19
N ALA A 84 19.96 1.43 -3.38
CA ALA A 84 20.38 0.49 -2.35
C ALA A 84 21.07 1.15 -1.13
N ASP A 85 21.56 2.38 -1.26
CA ASP A 85 22.20 3.12 -0.16
C ASP A 85 21.18 3.79 0.77
N ALA A 86 19.92 3.96 0.32
CA ALA A 86 18.89 4.71 1.04
C ALA A 86 18.59 4.15 2.44
N PRO A 87 18.44 2.84 2.66
CA PRO A 87 18.15 2.31 3.99
C PRO A 87 19.25 2.63 5.02
N ALA A 88 20.51 2.47 4.64
CA ALA A 88 21.65 2.78 5.50
C ALA A 88 21.81 4.30 5.71
N PHE A 89 21.50 5.09 4.69
CA PHE A 89 21.59 6.55 4.76
C PHE A 89 20.48 7.16 5.61
N VAL A 90 19.24 6.70 5.50
CA VAL A 90 18.07 7.25 6.22
C VAL A 90 18.01 6.71 7.65
N GLY A 91 18.07 5.39 7.82
CA GLY A 91 17.83 4.67 9.07
C GLY A 91 16.42 4.07 9.13
N ALA A 92 16.29 2.95 9.83
CA ALA A 92 15.07 2.12 9.84
C ALA A 92 13.84 2.83 10.44
N ASP A 93 14.04 3.85 11.26
CA ASP A 93 12.95 4.58 11.94
C ASP A 93 12.08 5.43 10.99
N TYR A 94 12.56 5.64 9.74
CA TYR A 94 11.87 6.48 8.74
C TYR A 94 11.59 5.70 7.45
N PRO A 95 10.71 4.69 7.47
CA PRO A 95 10.44 3.84 6.32
C PRO A 95 9.90 4.61 5.10
N SER A 96 9.08 5.65 5.30
CA SER A 96 8.58 6.47 4.20
C SER A 96 9.68 7.30 3.53
N LEU A 97 10.67 7.80 4.30
CA LEU A 97 11.82 8.50 3.74
C LEU A 97 12.77 7.54 3.00
N ILE A 98 12.92 6.30 3.46
CA ILE A 98 13.66 5.27 2.70
C ILE A 98 13.00 5.06 1.35
N PHE A 99 11.67 4.81 1.32
CA PHE A 99 10.91 4.64 0.08
C PHE A 99 11.06 5.84 -0.85
N ALA A 100 10.96 7.07 -0.31
CA ALA A 100 11.10 8.29 -1.10
C ALA A 100 12.49 8.44 -1.70
N LEU A 101 13.54 8.18 -0.92
CA LEU A 101 14.92 8.35 -1.40
C LEU A 101 15.33 7.26 -2.38
N GLU A 102 14.91 6.00 -2.15
CA GLU A 102 15.06 4.91 -3.14
C GLU A 102 14.39 5.28 -4.46
N THR A 103 13.12 5.73 -4.40
CA THR A 103 12.34 6.13 -5.57
C THR A 103 13.00 7.29 -6.32
N ALA A 104 13.44 8.33 -5.61
CA ALA A 104 14.11 9.48 -6.23
C ALA A 104 15.43 9.06 -6.92
N ALA A 105 16.19 8.15 -6.31
CA ALA A 105 17.44 7.65 -6.90
C ALA A 105 17.17 6.78 -8.14
N LEU A 106 16.16 5.90 -8.10
CA LEU A 106 15.75 5.10 -9.26
C LEU A 106 15.28 5.99 -10.41
N ASP A 107 14.46 7.00 -10.10
CA ASP A 107 13.94 7.92 -11.11
C ASP A 107 15.05 8.78 -11.73
N LEU A 108 16.00 9.28 -10.93
CA LEU A 108 17.16 10.02 -11.44
C LEU A 108 17.99 9.14 -12.39
N ALA A 109 18.26 7.89 -11.98
CA ALA A 109 19.02 6.94 -12.78
C ALA A 109 18.32 6.60 -14.11
N ALA A 110 16.97 6.62 -14.11
CA ALA A 110 16.13 6.41 -15.29
C ALA A 110 15.90 7.69 -16.12
N GLY A 111 16.61 8.80 -15.80
CA GLY A 111 16.54 10.07 -16.55
C GLY A 111 15.40 10.99 -16.12
N GLY A 112 14.86 10.83 -14.90
CA GLY A 112 13.85 11.73 -14.31
C GLY A 112 12.49 11.68 -14.99
N ARG A 113 12.11 10.55 -15.54
CA ARG A 113 10.87 10.37 -16.35
C ARG A 113 9.73 9.71 -15.60
N ARG A 114 9.89 9.42 -14.31
CA ARG A 114 8.92 8.62 -13.51
C ARG A 114 8.77 7.18 -14.02
N GLN A 115 9.67 6.70 -14.87
CA GLN A 115 9.78 5.31 -15.30
C GLN A 115 10.94 4.66 -14.56
N LEU A 116 10.66 4.10 -13.37
CA LEU A 116 11.66 3.57 -12.43
C LEU A 116 12.20 2.21 -12.87
N TYR A 117 11.36 1.40 -13.50
CA TYR A 117 11.64 0.05 -13.97
C TYR A 117 11.22 -0.09 -15.42
N PHE A 118 12.00 -0.87 -16.18
CA PHE A 118 11.66 -1.19 -17.56
C PHE A 118 10.88 -2.52 -17.59
N ASN A 119 9.57 -2.45 -17.38
CA ASN A 119 8.68 -3.62 -17.38
C ASN A 119 7.43 -3.38 -18.24
N ALA A 120 6.61 -4.42 -18.43
CA ALA A 120 5.42 -4.35 -19.28
C ALA A 120 4.40 -3.31 -18.79
N PHE A 121 4.28 -3.07 -17.48
CA PHE A 121 3.41 -2.03 -16.94
C PHE A 121 3.91 -0.63 -17.30
N SER A 122 5.18 -0.32 -17.01
CA SER A 122 5.79 1.00 -17.29
C SER A 122 5.92 1.32 -18.78
N GLN A 123 5.87 0.28 -19.63
CA GLN A 123 5.82 0.40 -21.10
C GLN A 123 4.39 0.52 -21.63
N GLY A 124 3.37 0.47 -20.77
CA GLY A 124 1.95 0.55 -21.17
C GLY A 124 1.43 -0.68 -21.93
N THR A 125 2.19 -1.78 -21.97
CA THR A 125 1.84 -3.01 -22.69
C THR A 125 1.08 -4.02 -21.82
N ALA A 126 1.10 -3.84 -20.49
CA ALA A 126 0.32 -4.62 -19.54
C ALA A 126 -0.39 -3.71 -18.54
N THR A 127 -1.44 -4.24 -17.91
CA THR A 127 -2.16 -3.60 -16.82
C THR A 127 -1.95 -4.37 -15.53
N LEU A 128 -2.24 -3.77 -14.38
CA LEU A 128 -2.25 -4.44 -13.08
C LEU A 128 -3.71 -4.61 -12.62
N PRO A 129 -4.16 -5.84 -12.33
CA PRO A 129 -5.48 -6.06 -11.76
C PRO A 129 -5.52 -5.47 -10.34
N ILE A 130 -6.59 -4.73 -10.03
CA ILE A 130 -6.76 -4.07 -8.73
C ILE A 130 -8.11 -4.39 -8.11
N ASN A 131 -8.16 -4.41 -6.78
CA ASN A 131 -9.43 -4.51 -6.07
C ASN A 131 -10.15 -3.16 -5.97
N GLY A 132 -11.48 -3.21 -5.99
CA GLY A 132 -12.33 -2.10 -5.60
C GLY A 132 -12.38 -2.00 -4.08
N LEU A 133 -11.94 -0.86 -3.52
CA LEU A 133 -11.99 -0.63 -2.07
C LEU A 133 -13.35 -0.04 -1.70
N VAL A 134 -14.00 -0.65 -0.71
CA VAL A 134 -15.22 -0.16 -0.05
C VAL A 134 -14.80 0.38 1.32
N TRP A 135 -14.85 1.70 1.46
CA TRP A 135 -14.48 2.41 2.69
C TRP A 135 -15.51 2.24 3.78
N MET A 136 -15.04 2.33 5.03
CA MET A 136 -15.94 2.37 6.20
C MET A 136 -16.89 3.57 6.16
N GLY A 137 -18.13 3.33 6.53
CA GLY A 137 -19.17 4.34 6.59
C GLY A 137 -20.43 3.75 7.21
N ASP A 138 -21.57 4.44 7.10
CA ASP A 138 -22.86 3.81 7.37
C ASP A 138 -23.22 2.81 6.25
N ALA A 139 -24.22 1.98 6.51
CA ALA A 139 -24.60 0.91 5.59
C ALA A 139 -25.05 1.44 4.20
N MET A 140 -25.63 2.64 4.14
CA MET A 140 -26.06 3.24 2.88
C MET A 140 -24.85 3.65 2.03
N PHE A 141 -23.91 4.35 2.61
CA PHE A 141 -22.66 4.75 1.94
C PHE A 141 -21.85 3.54 1.45
N MET A 142 -21.80 2.46 2.25
CA MET A 142 -21.10 1.25 1.82
C MET A 142 -21.82 0.55 0.66
N ARG A 143 -23.17 0.50 0.64
CA ARG A 143 -23.96 -0.02 -0.48
C ARG A 143 -23.72 0.76 -1.78
N GLU A 144 -23.73 2.08 -1.70
CA GLU A 144 -23.46 2.94 -2.87
C GLU A 144 -22.11 2.63 -3.48
N GLN A 145 -21.05 2.53 -2.66
CA GLN A 145 -19.71 2.16 -3.13
C GLN A 145 -19.67 0.75 -3.75
N ILE A 146 -20.35 -0.24 -3.13
CA ILE A 146 -20.43 -1.60 -3.66
C ILE A 146 -21.06 -1.59 -5.05
N GLN A 147 -22.22 -0.92 -5.21
CA GLN A 147 -22.93 -0.81 -6.48
C GLN A 147 -22.06 -0.11 -7.55
N GLU A 148 -21.37 0.98 -7.18
CA GLU A 148 -20.46 1.69 -8.06
C GLU A 148 -19.34 0.76 -8.56
N LYS A 149 -18.69 0.01 -7.66
CA LYS A 149 -17.59 -0.88 -8.02
C LYS A 149 -18.05 -2.06 -8.87
N LEU A 150 -19.22 -2.63 -8.56
CA LEU A 150 -19.81 -3.70 -9.38
C LEU A 150 -20.14 -3.18 -10.79
N ALA A 151 -20.77 -2.01 -10.90
CA ALA A 151 -21.09 -1.39 -12.17
C ALA A 151 -19.83 -1.02 -12.97
N ALA A 152 -18.74 -0.65 -12.28
CA ALA A 152 -17.44 -0.36 -12.90
C ALA A 152 -16.66 -1.64 -13.30
N GLY A 153 -17.21 -2.85 -13.10
CA GLY A 153 -16.63 -4.10 -13.57
C GLY A 153 -15.47 -4.65 -12.76
N TYR A 154 -15.37 -4.31 -11.47
CA TYR A 154 -14.39 -4.92 -10.59
C TYR A 154 -14.71 -6.40 -10.33
N SER A 155 -13.71 -7.27 -10.49
CA SER A 155 -13.81 -8.71 -10.17
C SER A 155 -13.33 -9.06 -8.76
N CYS A 156 -12.81 -8.09 -8.03
CA CYS A 156 -12.41 -8.24 -6.63
C CYS A 156 -12.83 -6.99 -5.84
N LEU A 157 -13.55 -7.19 -4.74
CA LEU A 157 -13.87 -6.13 -3.77
C LEU A 157 -13.16 -6.39 -2.45
N LYS A 158 -12.65 -5.34 -1.83
CA LYS A 158 -12.13 -5.34 -0.46
C LYS A 158 -13.01 -4.45 0.40
N LEU A 159 -13.70 -5.02 1.39
CA LEU A 159 -14.54 -4.31 2.35
C LEU A 159 -13.80 -4.14 3.65
N LYS A 160 -13.76 -2.93 4.17
CA LYS A 160 -13.34 -2.70 5.55
C LYS A 160 -14.49 -3.04 6.49
N ILE A 161 -14.20 -3.86 7.52
CA ILE A 161 -15.16 -4.33 8.53
C ILE A 161 -14.65 -4.00 9.94
N GLY A 162 -15.50 -4.17 10.95
CA GLY A 162 -15.18 -3.90 12.35
C GLY A 162 -15.55 -2.48 12.81
N SER A 163 -16.28 -1.71 12.00
CA SER A 163 -16.76 -0.36 12.34
C SER A 163 -18.26 -0.26 12.55
N LEU A 164 -19.03 -1.14 11.92
CA LEU A 164 -20.46 -1.30 12.14
C LEU A 164 -20.72 -2.44 13.14
N ASP A 165 -21.97 -2.58 13.55
CA ASP A 165 -22.35 -3.83 14.22
C ASP A 165 -22.15 -5.00 13.23
N PHE A 166 -21.69 -6.13 13.74
CA PHE A 166 -21.25 -7.23 12.91
C PHE A 166 -22.40 -7.86 12.08
N ALA A 167 -23.64 -7.82 12.57
CA ALA A 167 -24.80 -8.32 11.83
C ALA A 167 -25.08 -7.45 10.60
N THR A 168 -24.90 -6.14 10.70
CA THR A 168 -25.00 -5.21 9.57
C THR A 168 -23.89 -5.48 8.53
N GLU A 169 -22.66 -5.76 8.96
CA GLU A 169 -21.57 -6.13 8.05
C GLU A 169 -21.84 -7.44 7.31
N LEU A 170 -22.38 -8.45 8.01
CA LEU A 170 -22.81 -9.70 7.38
C LEU A 170 -23.96 -9.47 6.37
N ALA A 171 -24.92 -8.59 6.68
CA ALA A 171 -25.99 -8.25 5.75
C ALA A 171 -25.47 -7.62 4.45
N LEU A 172 -24.47 -6.72 4.53
CA LEU A 172 -23.82 -6.16 3.34
C LEU A 172 -23.13 -7.25 2.49
N LEU A 173 -22.45 -8.21 3.12
CA LEU A 173 -21.84 -9.34 2.40
C LEU A 173 -22.90 -10.23 1.75
N ALA A 174 -24.05 -10.46 2.43
CA ALA A 174 -25.18 -11.20 1.85
C ALA A 174 -25.76 -10.48 0.62
N GLU A 175 -25.91 -9.15 0.68
CA GLU A 175 -26.39 -8.35 -0.46
C GLU A 175 -25.44 -8.47 -1.67
N ILE A 176 -24.13 -8.45 -1.45
CA ILE A 176 -23.15 -8.65 -2.53
C ILE A 176 -23.31 -10.05 -3.12
N ARG A 177 -23.39 -11.08 -2.28
CA ARG A 177 -23.53 -12.48 -2.74
C ARG A 177 -24.87 -12.78 -3.41
N ALA A 178 -25.91 -12.00 -3.14
CA ALA A 178 -27.19 -12.11 -3.84
C ALA A 178 -27.11 -11.67 -5.31
N VAL A 179 -26.13 -10.82 -5.67
CA VAL A 179 -25.97 -10.27 -7.02
C VAL A 179 -24.68 -10.72 -7.73
N ALA A 180 -23.73 -11.30 -7.02
CA ALA A 180 -22.44 -11.69 -7.57
C ALA A 180 -21.96 -13.03 -6.97
N ASP A 181 -21.85 -14.02 -7.83
CA ASP A 181 -21.37 -15.37 -7.50
C ASP A 181 -19.89 -15.37 -7.08
N PRO A 182 -19.47 -16.20 -6.11
CA PRO A 182 -18.07 -16.34 -5.71
C PRO A 182 -17.09 -16.65 -6.85
N ALA A 183 -17.55 -17.31 -7.92
CA ALA A 183 -16.73 -17.59 -9.10
C ALA A 183 -16.46 -16.34 -9.98
N THR A 184 -17.33 -15.31 -9.87
CA THR A 184 -17.22 -14.08 -10.69
C THR A 184 -16.71 -12.89 -9.90
N LEU A 185 -16.93 -12.87 -8.58
CA LEU A 185 -16.51 -11.77 -7.69
C LEU A 185 -15.78 -12.31 -6.46
N LEU A 186 -14.50 -12.02 -6.37
CA LEU A 186 -13.69 -12.31 -5.22
C LEU A 186 -13.95 -11.27 -4.12
N LEU A 187 -14.21 -11.71 -2.89
CA LEU A 187 -14.37 -10.83 -1.73
C LEU A 187 -13.21 -10.96 -0.76
N ARG A 188 -12.60 -9.85 -0.43
CA ARG A 188 -11.66 -9.68 0.69
C ARG A 188 -12.31 -8.81 1.76
N VAL A 189 -12.02 -9.10 3.00
CA VAL A 189 -12.41 -8.23 4.12
C VAL A 189 -11.18 -7.80 4.89
N ASP A 190 -11.22 -6.61 5.50
CA ASP A 190 -10.11 -6.04 6.25
C ASP A 190 -10.65 -5.54 7.59
N ALA A 191 -10.24 -6.20 8.66
CA ALA A 191 -10.70 -5.90 10.01
C ALA A 191 -9.79 -4.85 10.72
N ASN A 192 -8.61 -4.55 10.19
CA ASN A 192 -7.63 -3.63 10.79
C ASN A 192 -7.44 -3.86 12.32
N GLY A 193 -7.42 -5.11 12.76
CA GLY A 193 -7.26 -5.48 14.16
C GLY A 193 -8.48 -5.32 15.06
N ALA A 194 -9.67 -5.19 14.50
CA ALA A 194 -10.89 -4.90 15.27
C ALA A 194 -11.44 -6.09 16.09
N PHE A 195 -11.02 -7.32 15.78
CA PHE A 195 -11.49 -8.48 16.53
C PHE A 195 -10.62 -8.75 17.75
N THR A 196 -11.22 -9.35 18.77
CA THR A 196 -10.50 -9.84 19.93
C THR A 196 -10.15 -11.32 19.78
N PRO A 197 -9.11 -11.83 20.46
CA PRO A 197 -8.83 -13.28 20.45
C PRO A 197 -10.02 -14.14 20.91
N ALA A 198 -10.92 -13.59 21.73
CA ALA A 198 -12.06 -14.32 22.26
C ALA A 198 -13.22 -14.46 21.23
N ASP A 199 -13.41 -13.49 20.35
CA ASP A 199 -14.54 -13.46 19.41
C ASP A 199 -14.15 -13.72 17.94
N ALA A 200 -12.88 -13.61 17.61
CA ALA A 200 -12.39 -13.69 16.23
C ALA A 200 -12.81 -14.98 15.52
N LEU A 201 -12.61 -16.14 16.13
CA LEU A 201 -12.95 -17.41 15.49
C LEU A 201 -14.46 -17.54 15.23
N ALA A 202 -15.30 -17.09 16.16
CA ALA A 202 -16.76 -17.11 15.99
C ALA A 202 -17.21 -16.21 14.83
N LYS A 203 -16.58 -15.02 14.67
CA LYS A 203 -16.82 -14.12 13.55
C LYS A 203 -16.34 -14.71 12.23
N LEU A 204 -15.15 -15.34 12.21
CA LEU A 204 -14.61 -15.98 11.02
C LEU A 204 -15.48 -17.15 10.53
N ASN A 205 -16.07 -17.93 11.45
CA ASN A 205 -17.04 -18.97 11.09
C ASN A 205 -18.29 -18.41 10.40
N GLN A 206 -18.76 -17.24 10.80
CA GLN A 206 -19.90 -16.57 10.14
C GLN A 206 -19.50 -15.99 8.78
N LEU A 207 -18.30 -15.37 8.67
CA LEU A 207 -17.78 -14.84 7.42
C LEU A 207 -17.54 -15.93 6.36
N ALA A 208 -17.21 -17.16 6.77
CA ALA A 208 -16.99 -18.28 5.87
C ALA A 208 -18.21 -18.60 4.98
N ALA A 209 -19.44 -18.34 5.47
CA ALA A 209 -20.66 -18.55 4.71
C ALA A 209 -20.74 -17.68 3.43
N PHE A 210 -19.96 -16.60 3.34
CA PHE A 210 -19.93 -15.69 2.21
C PHE A 210 -18.79 -15.98 1.22
N HIS A 211 -18.12 -17.13 1.35
CA HIS A 211 -16.96 -17.49 0.51
C HIS A 211 -15.93 -16.36 0.42
N ILE A 212 -15.52 -15.84 1.60
CA ILE A 212 -14.49 -14.80 1.69
C ILE A 212 -13.15 -15.38 1.29
N HIS A 213 -12.46 -14.73 0.34
CA HIS A 213 -11.12 -15.13 -0.11
C HIS A 213 -10.09 -15.03 1.02
N SER A 214 -10.10 -13.91 1.73
CA SER A 214 -9.18 -13.66 2.85
C SER A 214 -9.70 -12.58 3.77
N ILE A 215 -9.30 -12.66 5.04
CA ILE A 215 -9.45 -11.57 6.01
C ILE A 215 -8.07 -10.98 6.31
N GLU A 216 -7.95 -9.67 6.18
CA GLU A 216 -6.75 -8.91 6.51
C GLU A 216 -6.78 -8.48 7.96
N GLN A 217 -5.69 -8.74 8.68
CA GLN A 217 -5.40 -8.35 10.06
C GLN A 217 -6.62 -8.45 11.01
N PRO A 218 -7.10 -9.65 11.32
CA PRO A 218 -8.27 -9.81 12.20
C PRO A 218 -8.02 -9.34 13.63
N LEU A 219 -6.83 -9.59 14.19
CA LEU A 219 -6.42 -9.17 15.53
C LEU A 219 -5.49 -7.96 15.47
N ALA A 220 -5.50 -7.15 16.52
CA ALA A 220 -4.52 -6.07 16.67
C ALA A 220 -3.09 -6.60 16.57
N ALA A 221 -2.21 -5.85 15.91
CA ALA A 221 -0.80 -6.21 15.74
C ALA A 221 -0.07 -6.41 17.09
N GLY A 222 1.04 -7.16 17.05
CA GLY A 222 1.84 -7.51 18.22
C GLY A 222 1.35 -8.75 18.97
N GLN A 223 0.50 -9.58 18.34
CA GLN A 223 -0.04 -10.80 18.94
C GLN A 223 0.23 -12.05 18.09
N PRO A 224 1.51 -12.34 17.69
CA PRO A 224 1.82 -13.38 16.73
C PRO A 224 1.39 -14.78 17.17
N GLN A 225 1.39 -15.10 18.47
CA GLN A 225 0.96 -16.41 18.99
C GLN A 225 -0.56 -16.58 18.90
N ALA A 226 -1.33 -15.51 19.20
CA ALA A 226 -2.79 -15.52 19.05
C ALA A 226 -3.17 -15.60 17.56
N LEU A 227 -2.49 -14.86 16.70
CA LEU A 227 -2.66 -14.95 15.25
C LEU A 227 -2.32 -16.36 14.74
N ALA A 228 -1.23 -16.97 15.18
CA ALA A 228 -0.86 -18.34 14.82
C ALA A 228 -1.92 -19.37 15.23
N ALA A 229 -2.51 -19.22 16.41
CA ALA A 229 -3.61 -20.07 16.86
C ALA A 229 -4.87 -19.87 15.98
N LEU A 230 -5.17 -18.61 15.66
CA LEU A 230 -6.32 -18.24 14.83
C LEU A 230 -6.16 -18.75 13.39
N VAL A 231 -4.97 -18.63 12.79
CA VAL A 231 -4.64 -19.13 11.44
C VAL A 231 -4.92 -20.63 11.33
N ARG A 232 -4.51 -21.41 12.35
CA ARG A 232 -4.74 -22.87 12.35
C ARG A 232 -6.22 -23.26 12.48
N ALA A 233 -7.05 -22.43 13.10
CA ALA A 233 -8.46 -22.74 13.38
C ALA A 233 -9.42 -22.10 12.40
N SER A 234 -9.01 -21.05 11.70
CA SER A 234 -9.85 -20.22 10.85
C SER A 234 -10.30 -20.95 9.58
N PRO A 235 -11.62 -20.94 9.25
CA PRO A 235 -12.12 -21.41 7.96
C PRO A 235 -11.88 -20.37 6.84
N VAL A 236 -11.51 -19.12 7.17
CA VAL A 236 -11.19 -18.06 6.22
C VAL A 236 -9.67 -17.83 6.22
N PRO A 237 -9.01 -17.83 5.07
CA PRO A 237 -7.58 -17.54 4.99
C PRO A 237 -7.23 -16.17 5.56
N ILE A 238 -6.17 -16.08 6.38
CA ILE A 238 -5.74 -14.85 7.05
C ILE A 238 -4.58 -14.21 6.30
N ALA A 239 -4.64 -12.90 6.14
CA ALA A 239 -3.60 -12.03 5.62
C ALA A 239 -3.04 -11.12 6.73
N LEU A 240 -1.71 -10.99 6.82
CA LEU A 240 -1.06 -10.03 7.73
C LEU A 240 -0.81 -8.71 7.02
N ASP A 241 -1.10 -7.60 7.68
CA ASP A 241 -0.81 -6.22 7.26
C ASP A 241 -0.03 -5.49 8.36
N GLU A 242 -0.72 -4.99 9.37
CA GLU A 242 -0.10 -4.20 10.44
C GLU A 242 0.95 -4.99 11.24
N GLU A 243 0.89 -6.30 11.26
CA GLU A 243 1.87 -7.16 11.92
C GLU A 243 3.27 -7.07 11.28
N LEU A 244 3.36 -6.66 10.02
CA LEU A 244 4.62 -6.53 9.29
C LEU A 244 5.34 -5.19 9.56
N ILE A 245 4.57 -4.18 9.98
CA ILE A 245 5.06 -2.81 10.14
C ILE A 245 6.04 -2.72 11.32
N GLY A 246 7.20 -2.10 11.10
CA GLY A 246 8.25 -1.97 12.12
C GLY A 246 9.15 -3.19 12.26
N VAL A 247 8.89 -4.29 11.53
CA VAL A 247 9.77 -5.46 11.52
C VAL A 247 10.84 -5.28 10.43
N HIS A 248 12.01 -4.75 10.79
CA HIS A 248 13.05 -4.39 9.82
C HIS A 248 14.15 -5.44 9.69
N ASP A 249 14.42 -6.19 10.77
CA ASP A 249 15.46 -7.23 10.79
C ASP A 249 15.02 -8.47 10.00
N PRO A 250 15.83 -8.96 9.03
CA PRO A 250 15.47 -10.10 8.20
C PRO A 250 15.21 -11.40 8.99
N ALA A 251 15.92 -11.60 10.09
CA ALA A 251 15.71 -12.80 10.91
C ALA A 251 14.39 -12.72 11.68
N GLN A 252 14.00 -11.52 12.15
CA GLN A 252 12.70 -11.30 12.79
C GLN A 252 11.55 -11.41 11.76
N GLN A 253 11.73 -10.93 10.52
CA GLN A 253 10.77 -11.11 9.43
C GLN A 253 10.52 -12.61 9.15
N ALA A 254 11.59 -13.39 9.01
CA ALA A 254 11.51 -14.82 8.81
C ALA A 254 10.82 -15.52 9.99
N ALA A 255 11.23 -15.21 11.22
CA ALA A 255 10.65 -15.79 12.44
C ALA A 255 9.16 -15.47 12.58
N LEU A 256 8.72 -14.27 12.25
CA LEU A 256 7.30 -13.89 12.26
C LEU A 256 6.49 -14.78 11.31
N LEU A 257 6.94 -14.96 10.07
CA LEU A 257 6.26 -15.80 9.09
C LEU A 257 6.27 -17.28 9.50
N ASP A 258 7.36 -17.78 10.10
CA ASP A 258 7.48 -19.16 10.58
C ASP A 258 6.53 -19.43 11.77
N VAL A 259 6.33 -18.44 12.64
CA VAL A 259 5.42 -18.53 13.80
C VAL A 259 3.96 -18.49 13.37
N VAL A 260 3.59 -17.48 12.56
CA VAL A 260 2.17 -17.23 12.23
C VAL A 260 1.69 -18.13 11.10
N ARG A 261 2.49 -18.33 10.07
CA ARG A 261 2.16 -19.09 8.84
C ARG A 261 0.84 -18.63 8.21
N PRO A 262 0.70 -17.33 7.90
CA PRO A 262 -0.53 -16.82 7.29
C PRO A 262 -0.67 -17.36 5.85
N ALA A 263 -1.88 -17.31 5.30
CA ALA A 263 -2.10 -17.63 3.89
C ALA A 263 -1.55 -16.52 2.96
N TYR A 264 -1.56 -15.29 3.46
CA TYR A 264 -1.15 -14.10 2.69
C TYR A 264 -0.43 -13.08 3.57
N ILE A 265 0.40 -12.23 2.91
CA ILE A 265 0.88 -10.97 3.48
C ILE A 265 0.50 -9.79 2.57
N VAL A 266 0.23 -8.65 3.18
CA VAL A 266 -0.12 -7.38 2.50
C VAL A 266 1.06 -6.44 2.59
N LEU A 267 1.57 -6.01 1.45
CA LEU A 267 2.82 -5.27 1.37
C LEU A 267 2.56 -3.80 1.03
N LYS A 268 2.97 -2.91 1.93
CA LYS A 268 2.91 -1.46 1.75
C LYS A 268 4.35 -0.91 1.70
N PRO A 269 4.92 -0.73 0.50
CA PRO A 269 6.33 -0.34 0.38
C PRO A 269 6.72 0.88 1.22
N THR A 270 5.86 1.89 1.27
CA THR A 270 6.06 3.11 2.08
C THR A 270 6.20 2.82 3.59
N LEU A 271 5.50 1.80 4.10
CA LEU A 271 5.50 1.44 5.52
C LEU A 271 6.56 0.39 5.89
N LEU A 272 7.02 -0.36 4.90
CA LEU A 272 7.96 -1.47 5.09
C LEU A 272 9.44 -1.08 4.92
N GLY A 273 9.70 0.18 4.52
CA GLY A 273 11.06 0.66 4.28
C GLY A 273 11.53 0.52 2.84
N GLY A 274 10.60 0.74 1.88
CA GLY A 274 10.91 0.93 0.47
C GLY A 274 10.89 -0.34 -0.39
N HIS A 275 11.47 -0.19 -1.57
CA HIS A 275 11.49 -1.22 -2.62
C HIS A 275 12.31 -2.45 -2.18
N ALA A 276 13.49 -2.23 -1.62
CA ALA A 276 14.38 -3.31 -1.19
C ALA A 276 13.76 -4.15 -0.05
N ALA A 277 13.14 -3.50 0.93
CA ALA A 277 12.47 -4.18 2.02
C ALA A 277 11.25 -4.98 1.52
N THR A 278 10.46 -4.41 0.60
CA THR A 278 9.32 -5.10 0.00
C THR A 278 9.74 -6.35 -0.77
N ARG A 279 10.79 -6.27 -1.59
CA ARG A 279 11.36 -7.44 -2.30
C ARG A 279 11.81 -8.53 -1.34
N ARG A 280 12.41 -8.15 -0.21
CA ARG A 280 12.81 -9.12 0.83
C ARG A 280 11.61 -9.82 1.46
N TRP A 281 10.53 -9.09 1.78
CA TRP A 281 9.30 -9.69 2.28
C TRP A 281 8.69 -10.67 1.27
N ILE A 282 8.67 -10.31 -0.02
CA ILE A 282 8.21 -11.20 -1.09
C ILE A 282 9.03 -12.49 -1.11
N ALA A 283 10.36 -12.38 -1.15
CA ALA A 283 11.24 -13.54 -1.19
C ALA A 283 11.07 -14.47 0.04
N LEU A 284 10.89 -13.87 1.23
CA LEU A 284 10.65 -14.62 2.46
C LEU A 284 9.29 -15.33 2.46
N ALA A 285 8.25 -14.70 1.89
CA ALA A 285 6.91 -15.27 1.77
C ALA A 285 6.91 -16.43 0.76
N GLU A 286 7.47 -16.22 -0.44
CA GLU A 286 7.54 -17.23 -1.50
C GLU A 286 8.33 -18.48 -1.06
N ALA A 287 9.43 -18.29 -0.31
CA ALA A 287 10.19 -19.40 0.27
C ALA A 287 9.40 -20.24 1.30
N ARG A 288 8.19 -19.79 1.69
CA ARG A 288 7.30 -20.43 2.68
C ARG A 288 5.93 -20.80 2.12
N ASP A 289 5.75 -20.71 0.81
CA ASP A 289 4.45 -20.89 0.13
C ASP A 289 3.36 -19.93 0.66
N ILE A 290 3.76 -18.73 1.12
CA ILE A 290 2.86 -17.67 1.55
C ILE A 290 2.63 -16.72 0.36
N ASN A 291 1.38 -16.53 -0.03
CA ASN A 291 1.04 -15.59 -1.09
C ASN A 291 1.08 -14.15 -0.59
N TRP A 292 1.09 -13.19 -1.51
CA TRP A 292 1.17 -11.78 -1.18
C TRP A 292 0.44 -10.90 -2.21
N TRP A 293 0.11 -9.69 -1.80
CA TRP A 293 -0.22 -8.61 -2.72
C TRP A 293 0.35 -7.29 -2.22
N ILE A 294 0.60 -6.39 -3.16
CA ILE A 294 1.08 -5.04 -2.88
C ILE A 294 -0.11 -4.09 -2.83
N THR A 295 -0.08 -3.16 -1.89
CA THR A 295 -1.09 -2.13 -1.74
C THR A 295 -0.46 -0.77 -1.49
N SER A 296 -1.12 0.29 -1.94
CA SER A 296 -0.81 1.67 -1.62
C SER A 296 -1.14 1.96 -0.15
N ALA A 297 -0.38 2.89 0.44
CA ALA A 297 -0.64 3.50 1.75
C ALA A 297 -1.15 4.94 1.61
N LEU A 298 -2.00 5.20 0.63
CA LEU A 298 -2.65 6.49 0.33
C LEU A 298 -1.68 7.56 -0.20
N GLU A 299 -0.65 7.14 -0.91
CA GLU A 299 0.27 8.06 -1.59
C GLU A 299 -0.45 8.88 -2.68
N SER A 300 0.15 10.00 -3.08
CA SER A 300 -0.21 10.69 -4.32
C SER A 300 0.13 9.83 -5.55
N ASN A 301 -0.17 10.33 -6.73
CA ASN A 301 0.18 9.64 -7.96
C ASN A 301 1.69 9.41 -8.15
N ILE A 302 2.56 10.16 -7.48
CA ILE A 302 4.02 9.93 -7.52
C ILE A 302 4.37 8.63 -6.79
N GLY A 303 3.95 8.49 -5.52
CA GLY A 303 4.21 7.27 -4.75
C GLY A 303 3.43 6.07 -5.29
N LEU A 304 2.16 6.26 -5.68
CA LEU A 304 1.36 5.20 -6.30
C LEU A 304 2.02 4.64 -7.57
N ASN A 305 2.59 5.50 -8.41
CA ASN A 305 3.33 5.06 -9.60
C ASN A 305 4.55 4.20 -9.24
N ALA A 306 5.30 4.61 -8.21
CA ALA A 306 6.47 3.84 -7.76
C ALA A 306 6.06 2.46 -7.24
N VAL A 307 4.99 2.39 -6.45
CA VAL A 307 4.41 1.12 -5.96
C VAL A 307 3.91 0.26 -7.12
N ALA A 308 3.19 0.86 -8.09
CA ALA A 308 2.66 0.15 -9.25
C ALA A 308 3.78 -0.41 -10.14
N GLN A 309 4.84 0.35 -10.39
CA GLN A 309 5.97 -0.13 -11.20
C GLN A 309 6.77 -1.23 -10.49
N LEU A 310 6.94 -1.14 -9.16
CA LEU A 310 7.50 -2.25 -8.38
C LEU A 310 6.63 -3.51 -8.51
N THR A 311 5.31 -3.35 -8.44
CA THR A 311 4.35 -4.45 -8.62
C THR A 311 4.48 -5.08 -10.01
N GLY A 312 4.70 -4.27 -11.04
CA GLY A 312 4.90 -4.70 -12.43
C GLY A 312 6.18 -5.51 -12.70
N GLU A 313 7.08 -5.63 -11.71
CA GLU A 313 8.24 -6.53 -11.76
C GLU A 313 7.87 -8.00 -11.53
N TYR A 314 6.63 -8.26 -11.10
CA TYR A 314 6.13 -9.59 -10.75
C TYR A 314 4.94 -9.98 -11.63
N ASP A 315 4.73 -11.27 -11.82
CA ASP A 315 3.51 -11.77 -12.46
C ASP A 315 2.34 -11.76 -11.47
N VAL A 316 1.51 -10.74 -11.57
CA VAL A 316 0.32 -10.53 -10.72
C VAL A 316 -0.99 -10.60 -11.52
N GLN A 317 -0.98 -11.11 -12.75
CA GLN A 317 -2.14 -11.07 -13.66
C GLN A 317 -3.37 -11.81 -13.12
N GLY A 318 -3.19 -12.83 -12.33
CA GLY A 318 -4.27 -13.59 -11.68
C GLY A 318 -4.72 -13.07 -10.31
N PHE A 319 -4.12 -11.97 -9.79
CA PHE A 319 -4.29 -11.61 -8.39
C PHE A 319 -4.41 -10.09 -8.19
N ALA A 320 -5.61 -9.62 -7.80
CA ALA A 320 -5.88 -8.20 -7.64
C ALA A 320 -5.02 -7.55 -6.54
N GLN A 321 -4.39 -6.44 -6.87
CA GLN A 321 -3.53 -5.62 -6.01
C GLN A 321 -4.31 -4.47 -5.38
N GLY A 322 -3.79 -3.84 -4.33
CA GLY A 322 -4.45 -2.73 -3.64
C GLY A 322 -4.03 -1.36 -4.17
N LEU A 323 -4.07 -1.12 -5.47
CA LEU A 323 -3.50 0.07 -6.13
C LEU A 323 -4.56 1.04 -6.68
N GLY A 324 -5.78 1.00 -6.15
CA GLY A 324 -6.90 1.86 -6.59
C GLY A 324 -6.97 3.24 -5.94
N THR A 325 -5.94 3.70 -5.23
CA THR A 325 -5.99 4.89 -4.36
C THR A 325 -5.75 6.22 -5.08
N GLY A 326 -5.28 6.23 -6.32
CA GLY A 326 -4.99 7.47 -7.07
C GLY A 326 -6.18 8.41 -7.28
N GLN A 327 -7.41 7.91 -7.20
CA GLN A 327 -8.66 8.66 -7.37
C GLN A 327 -9.24 9.22 -6.06
N LEU A 328 -8.56 9.04 -4.93
CA LEU A 328 -9.09 9.45 -3.62
C LEU A 328 -9.02 10.96 -3.36
N TYR A 329 -8.18 11.68 -4.08
CA TYR A 329 -7.90 13.09 -3.85
C TYR A 329 -8.39 13.96 -5.00
N HIS A 330 -9.13 15.04 -4.68
CA HIS A 330 -9.56 16.00 -5.70
C HIS A 330 -8.42 16.93 -6.19
N ASN A 331 -7.32 17.01 -5.46
CA ASN A 331 -6.14 17.80 -5.77
C ASN A 331 -4.86 16.96 -5.94
N ASN A 332 -4.99 15.70 -6.38
CA ASN A 332 -3.85 14.87 -6.71
C ASN A 332 -3.02 15.49 -7.86
N LEU A 333 -1.77 15.06 -7.97
CA LEU A 333 -0.92 15.41 -9.11
C LEU A 333 -1.45 14.70 -10.37
N THR A 334 -1.49 15.43 -11.48
CA THR A 334 -1.78 14.81 -12.78
C THR A 334 -0.70 13.79 -13.13
N ALA A 335 -1.12 12.60 -13.52
CA ALA A 335 -0.24 11.49 -13.85
C ALA A 335 -0.85 10.64 -14.97
N PRO A 336 -0.03 9.94 -15.76
CA PRO A 336 -0.49 9.02 -16.80
C PRO A 336 -0.91 7.66 -16.21
N LEU A 337 -1.62 7.69 -15.10
CA LEU A 337 -2.20 6.52 -14.44
C LEU A 337 -3.72 6.54 -14.61
N HIS A 338 -4.27 5.46 -15.16
CA HIS A 338 -5.69 5.33 -15.45
C HIS A 338 -6.26 4.07 -14.82
N ILE A 339 -7.42 4.19 -14.18
CA ILE A 339 -8.16 3.06 -13.61
C ILE A 339 -9.44 2.87 -14.42
N ALA A 340 -9.63 1.66 -14.95
CA ALA A 340 -10.85 1.26 -15.63
C ALA A 340 -11.08 -0.25 -15.44
N ALA A 341 -12.32 -0.65 -15.19
CA ALA A 341 -12.75 -2.04 -15.07
C ALA A 341 -11.84 -2.90 -14.14
N GLY A 342 -11.47 -2.36 -12.99
CA GLY A 342 -10.60 -3.07 -12.04
C GLY A 342 -9.15 -3.26 -12.50
N GLN A 343 -8.69 -2.44 -13.46
CA GLN A 343 -7.33 -2.45 -13.97
C GLN A 343 -6.66 -1.09 -13.79
N LEU A 344 -5.43 -1.07 -13.30
CA LEU A 344 -4.56 0.09 -13.33
C LEU A 344 -3.66 0.02 -14.57
N ARG A 345 -3.64 1.09 -15.36
CA ARG A 345 -2.86 1.22 -16.59
C ARG A 345 -1.93 2.42 -16.50
N TYR A 346 -0.75 2.31 -17.06
CA TYR A 346 0.19 3.38 -17.32
C TYR A 346 0.18 3.77 -18.80
N ASP A 347 0.11 5.10 -19.09
CA ASP A 347 0.24 5.62 -20.46
C ASP A 347 1.64 6.28 -20.61
N PRO A 348 2.60 5.64 -21.29
CA PRO A 348 3.95 6.20 -21.43
C PRO A 348 4.02 7.47 -22.28
N ALA A 349 2.97 7.82 -23.03
CA ALA A 349 2.86 9.07 -23.78
C ALA A 349 2.22 10.21 -22.96
N GLY A 350 1.67 9.92 -21.79
CA GLY A 350 1.02 10.88 -20.95
C GLY A 350 1.99 11.80 -20.21
N THR A 351 1.44 12.89 -19.67
CA THR A 351 2.24 13.94 -18.99
C THR A 351 2.16 13.82 -17.48
N TRP A 352 3.20 14.31 -16.81
CA TRP A 352 3.30 14.41 -15.37
C TRP A 352 3.21 15.86 -14.90
N GLU A 353 2.36 16.14 -13.91
CA GLU A 353 2.51 17.31 -13.06
C GLU A 353 3.61 17.02 -12.04
N LEU A 354 4.58 17.94 -11.93
CA LEU A 354 5.66 17.82 -10.95
C LEU A 354 5.27 18.53 -9.64
N PRO A 355 5.61 17.94 -8.47
CA PRO A 355 5.31 18.52 -7.17
C PRO A 355 6.19 19.70 -6.80
#